data_411d78d5f1cb731fcdd09fc1904ab01c
#
_entry.id   411d78d5f1cb731fcdd09fc1904ab01c
#
_cell.length_a   1.000
_cell.length_b   1.000
_cell.length_c   1.000
_cell.angle_alpha   90.00
_cell.angle_beta   90.00
_cell.angle_gamma   90.00
#
_symmetry.space_group_name_H-M   'P 1'
#
loop_
_entity.id
_entity.type
_entity.pdbx_description
1 polymer ?
#
loop_
_entity_poly.entity_id
_entity_poly.type
_entity_poly.pdbx_seq_one_letter_code
_entity_poly.pdbx_strand_id
1 'polypeptide(L)'
;QHSLSQLDEKALLLIAVSQHQYKHLEHLHETLSTPWAAIIYDHFGFSITPVFGLSMGPCYNCYRMLFLSNLSSIDEHNRIEHYFSERKQKFKISKNTLKQGESTLQLWIERLLSGKPYGDYDHAILFDAQNLDFEKVRIPNINVCNFCFE
;
A
#
# COMPACT_ATOMS: atom_id res chain seq x y z
N GLN A 1 2.64 17.45 14.93
CA GLN A 1 3.89 18.07 14.41
C GLN A 1 5.10 17.14 14.42
N HIS A 2 5.06 15.97 15.11
CA HIS A 2 6.22 15.07 15.26
C HIS A 2 6.41 14.03 14.13
N SER A 3 5.42 13.77 13.29
CA SER A 3 5.51 12.69 12.30
C SER A 3 6.26 13.04 11.01
N LEU A 4 6.31 14.31 10.63
CA LEU A 4 7.02 14.75 9.42
C LEU A 4 8.53 14.89 9.64
N SER A 5 8.97 15.22 10.87
CA SER A 5 10.41 15.29 11.21
C SER A 5 11.11 13.92 11.10
N GLN A 6 10.38 12.82 11.14
CA GLN A 6 10.96 11.48 10.99
C GLN A 6 11.24 11.11 9.52
N LEU A 7 10.53 11.71 8.56
CA LEU A 7 10.84 11.53 7.14
C LEU A 7 12.01 12.41 6.67
N ASP A 8 12.24 13.55 7.33
CA ASP A 8 13.34 14.47 6.97
C ASP A 8 14.74 13.86 7.21
N GLU A 9 14.85 12.84 8.08
CA GLU A 9 16.13 12.18 8.42
C GLU A 9 16.26 10.76 7.86
N LYS A 10 15.19 10.18 7.25
CA LYS A 10 15.19 8.79 6.79
C LYS A 10 14.80 8.67 5.33
N ALA A 11 15.50 7.81 4.63
CA ALA A 11 15.11 7.42 3.28
C ALA A 11 13.73 6.74 3.30
N LEU A 12 12.87 7.07 2.34
CA LEU A 12 11.62 6.36 2.07
C LEU A 12 11.87 5.33 0.97
N LEU A 13 11.61 4.05 1.25
CA LEU A 13 11.69 2.98 0.26
C LEU A 13 10.36 2.86 -0.47
N LEU A 14 10.38 2.94 -1.80
CA LEU A 14 9.21 2.74 -2.65
C LEU A 14 9.34 1.41 -3.39
N ILE A 15 8.27 0.59 -3.32
CA ILE A 15 8.24 -0.76 -3.86
C ILE A 15 7.09 -0.87 -4.87
N ALA A 16 7.37 -1.36 -6.07
CA ALA A 16 6.33 -1.65 -7.06
C ALA A 16 6.13 -3.18 -7.13
N VAL A 17 4.90 -3.62 -6.91
CA VAL A 17 4.55 -5.05 -6.89
C VAL A 17 3.24 -5.31 -7.63
N SER A 18 3.02 -6.57 -8.00
CA SER A 18 1.70 -7.06 -8.42
C SER A 18 0.91 -7.56 -7.22
N GLN A 19 -0.40 -7.60 -7.34
CA GLN A 19 -1.35 -8.04 -6.31
C GLN A 19 -0.99 -9.39 -5.66
N HIS A 20 -0.31 -10.27 -6.39
CA HIS A 20 0.03 -11.63 -5.92
C HIS A 20 1.26 -11.69 -5.02
N GLN A 21 1.87 -10.55 -4.70
CA GLN A 21 3.10 -10.48 -3.92
C GLN A 21 2.87 -10.04 -2.46
N TYR A 22 1.66 -10.20 -1.93
CA TYR A 22 1.34 -9.82 -0.55
C TYR A 22 2.23 -10.48 0.50
N LYS A 23 2.55 -11.76 0.34
CA LYS A 23 3.48 -12.46 1.25
C LYS A 23 4.88 -11.86 1.23
N HIS A 24 5.30 -11.34 0.08
CA HIS A 24 6.57 -10.63 -0.03
C HIS A 24 6.54 -9.30 0.74
N LEU A 25 5.44 -8.55 0.64
CA LEU A 25 5.26 -7.31 1.40
C LEU A 25 5.16 -7.56 2.90
N GLU A 26 4.53 -8.64 3.32
CA GLU A 26 4.47 -9.07 4.72
C GLU A 26 5.87 -9.34 5.28
N HIS A 27 6.68 -10.12 4.55
CA HIS A 27 8.07 -10.38 4.92
C HIS A 27 8.93 -9.11 4.96
N LEU A 28 8.74 -8.19 4.00
CA LEU A 28 9.42 -6.90 4.00
C LEU A 28 9.04 -6.06 5.22
N HIS A 29 7.77 -6.08 5.61
CA HIS A 29 7.30 -5.37 6.79
C HIS A 29 7.97 -5.86 8.09
N GLU A 30 8.19 -7.16 8.21
CA GLU A 30 8.85 -7.77 9.36
C GLU A 30 10.35 -7.48 9.41
N THR A 31 10.99 -7.25 8.26
CA THR A 31 12.46 -7.17 8.14
C THR A 31 13.00 -5.76 7.97
N LEU A 32 12.19 -4.83 7.44
CA LEU A 32 12.62 -3.46 7.16
C LEU A 32 12.52 -2.56 8.40
N SER A 33 13.60 -1.87 8.71
CA SER A 33 13.64 -0.79 9.71
C SER A 33 13.42 0.60 9.10
N THR A 34 13.44 0.71 7.77
CA THR A 34 13.26 1.95 7.02
C THR A 34 11.80 2.15 6.67
N PRO A 35 11.24 3.37 6.78
CA PRO A 35 9.89 3.65 6.29
C PRO A 35 9.73 3.27 4.82
N TRP A 36 8.61 2.66 4.46
CA TRP A 36 8.36 2.19 3.12
C TRP A 36 6.89 2.34 2.72
N ALA A 37 6.64 2.41 1.41
CA ALA A 37 5.33 2.34 0.81
C ALA A 37 5.39 1.51 -0.47
N ALA A 38 4.25 1.02 -0.93
CA ALA A 38 4.17 0.24 -2.16
C ALA A 38 3.12 0.81 -3.12
N ILE A 39 3.39 0.67 -4.42
CA ILE A 39 2.36 0.70 -5.44
C ILE A 39 2.07 -0.74 -5.85
N ILE A 40 0.81 -1.14 -5.73
CA ILE A 40 0.34 -2.50 -5.98
C ILE A 40 -0.56 -2.46 -7.21
N TYR A 41 -0.15 -3.14 -8.27
CA TYR A 41 -0.94 -3.24 -9.50
C TYR A 41 -1.78 -4.51 -9.49
N ASP A 42 -3.05 -4.38 -9.89
CA ASP A 42 -3.98 -5.49 -10.05
C ASP A 42 -4.68 -5.48 -11.43
N HIS A 43 -5.67 -6.36 -11.64
CA HIS A 43 -6.42 -6.42 -12.89
C HIS A 43 -7.32 -5.20 -13.14
N PHE A 44 -7.69 -4.50 -12.09
CA PHE A 44 -8.65 -3.42 -12.14
C PHE A 44 -8.00 -2.06 -12.10
N GLY A 45 -6.72 -1.97 -11.69
CA GLY A 45 -6.03 -0.70 -11.58
C GLY A 45 -4.75 -0.78 -10.77
N PHE A 46 -4.64 0.10 -9.77
CA PHE A 46 -3.54 0.08 -8.80
C PHE A 46 -3.97 0.68 -7.46
N SER A 47 -3.19 0.38 -6.43
CA SER A 47 -3.27 1.06 -5.15
C SER A 47 -1.91 1.56 -4.70
N ILE A 48 -1.86 2.73 -4.09
CA ILE A 48 -0.69 3.24 -3.36
C ILE A 48 -0.98 3.06 -1.88
N THR A 49 -0.12 2.32 -1.18
CA THR A 49 -0.31 2.05 0.25
C THR A 49 0.03 3.28 1.09
N PRO A 50 -0.40 3.32 2.36
CA PRO A 50 0.16 4.24 3.33
C PRO A 50 1.68 4.08 3.45
N VAL A 51 2.33 5.02 4.14
CA VAL A 51 3.72 4.86 4.56
C VAL A 51 3.75 4.01 5.83
N PHE A 52 4.41 2.86 5.75
CA PHE A 52 4.62 1.96 6.88
C PHE A 52 5.96 2.22 7.57
N GLY A 53 6.08 1.79 8.83
CA GLY A 53 7.33 1.97 9.60
C GLY A 53 7.47 3.33 10.26
N LEU A 54 6.42 4.15 10.29
CA LEU A 54 6.35 5.39 11.07
C LEU A 54 5.74 5.08 12.46
N SER A 55 6.26 5.71 13.51
CA SER A 55 5.83 5.47 14.90
C SER A 55 4.34 5.75 15.18
N MET A 56 3.73 6.63 14.39
CA MET A 56 2.32 7.03 14.53
C MET A 56 1.45 6.60 13.34
N GLY A 57 2.04 5.89 12.37
CA GLY A 57 1.36 5.45 11.16
C GLY A 57 0.75 4.04 11.28
N PRO A 58 -0.08 3.63 10.33
CA PRO A 58 -0.56 2.27 10.24
C PRO A 58 0.59 1.32 9.93
N CYS A 59 0.50 0.06 10.40
CA CYS A 59 1.37 -1.00 9.94
C CYS A 59 0.77 -1.72 8.73
N TYR A 60 1.58 -2.53 8.04
CA TYR A 60 1.11 -3.30 6.88
C TYR A 60 -0.04 -4.25 7.25
N ASN A 61 -0.01 -4.85 8.44
CA ASN A 61 -1.09 -5.74 8.89
C ASN A 61 -2.41 -4.99 9.09
N CYS A 62 -2.40 -3.75 9.62
CA CYS A 62 -3.60 -2.92 9.70
C CYS A 62 -4.20 -2.67 8.31
N TYR A 63 -3.35 -2.32 7.34
CA TYR A 63 -3.78 -2.15 5.94
C TYR A 63 -4.37 -3.44 5.38
N ARG A 64 -3.69 -4.57 5.56
CA ARG A 64 -4.11 -5.87 5.06
C ARG A 64 -5.44 -6.33 5.69
N MET A 65 -5.62 -6.16 7.00
CA MET A 65 -6.85 -6.49 7.70
C MET A 65 -8.04 -5.68 7.18
N LEU A 66 -7.86 -4.36 6.97
CA LEU A 66 -8.90 -3.51 6.42
C LEU A 66 -9.25 -3.92 4.99
N PHE A 67 -8.25 -4.19 4.16
CA PHE A 67 -8.44 -4.68 2.79
C PHE A 67 -9.26 -5.98 2.79
N LEU A 68 -8.87 -6.98 3.58
CA LEU A 68 -9.56 -8.27 3.65
C LEU A 68 -10.98 -8.14 4.21
N SER A 69 -11.23 -7.23 5.17
CA SER A 69 -12.56 -7.03 5.74
C SER A 69 -13.58 -6.46 4.75
N ASN A 70 -13.11 -5.82 3.68
CA ASN A 70 -13.96 -5.27 2.62
C ASN A 70 -14.21 -6.26 1.46
N LEU A 71 -13.62 -7.46 1.50
CA LEU A 71 -13.86 -8.48 0.48
C LEU A 71 -15.15 -9.23 0.76
N SER A 72 -15.91 -9.49 -0.30
CA SER A 72 -17.13 -10.31 -0.22
C SER A 72 -16.86 -11.79 0.09
N SER A 73 -15.66 -12.27 -0.26
CA SER A 73 -15.22 -13.64 0.02
C SER A 73 -13.71 -13.68 0.23
N ILE A 74 -13.29 -13.80 1.49
CA ILE A 74 -11.88 -13.93 1.87
C ILE A 74 -11.30 -15.27 1.37
N ASP A 75 -12.07 -16.34 1.42
CA ASP A 75 -11.61 -17.67 0.99
C ASP A 75 -11.33 -17.71 -0.50
N GLU A 76 -12.17 -17.10 -1.32
CA GLU A 76 -11.97 -17.01 -2.76
C GLU A 76 -10.73 -16.18 -3.08
N HIS A 77 -10.57 -15.04 -2.41
CA HIS A 77 -9.40 -14.19 -2.56
C HIS A 77 -8.10 -14.95 -2.21
N ASN A 78 -8.07 -15.64 -1.08
CA ASN A 78 -6.91 -16.43 -0.65
C ASN A 78 -6.58 -17.57 -1.64
N ARG A 79 -7.59 -18.22 -2.23
CA ARG A 79 -7.38 -19.23 -3.29
C ARG A 79 -6.77 -18.63 -4.55
N ILE A 80 -7.24 -17.44 -4.95
CA ILE A 80 -6.72 -16.72 -6.10
C ILE A 80 -5.27 -16.31 -5.86
N GLU A 81 -4.96 -15.71 -4.71
CA GLU A 81 -3.60 -15.36 -4.33
C GLU A 81 -2.66 -16.58 -4.35
N HIS A 82 -3.09 -17.67 -3.74
CA HIS A 82 -2.30 -18.91 -3.71
C HIS A 82 -2.04 -19.45 -5.12
N TYR A 83 -3.07 -19.51 -5.96
CA TYR A 83 -2.95 -19.96 -7.33
C TYR A 83 -1.91 -19.16 -8.13
N PHE A 84 -1.95 -17.85 -8.04
CA PHE A 84 -1.03 -16.99 -8.79
C PHE A 84 0.37 -17.00 -8.20
N SER A 85 0.52 -17.09 -6.88
CA SER A 85 1.82 -17.19 -6.22
C SER A 85 2.59 -18.44 -6.60
N GLU A 86 1.90 -19.57 -6.75
CA GLU A 86 2.50 -20.85 -7.15
C GLU A 86 2.91 -20.87 -8.63
N ARG A 87 2.10 -20.30 -9.51
CA ARG A 87 2.32 -20.39 -10.96
C ARG A 87 3.27 -19.36 -11.53
N LYS A 88 3.72 -18.37 -10.75
CA LYS A 88 4.57 -17.26 -11.22
C LYS A 88 4.03 -16.63 -12.51
N GLN A 89 2.73 -16.68 -12.73
CA GLN A 89 2.12 -16.10 -13.92
C GLN A 89 2.29 -14.59 -13.88
N LYS A 90 2.96 -14.06 -14.88
CA LYS A 90 3.11 -12.63 -15.05
C LYS A 90 1.76 -12.04 -15.45
N PHE A 91 1.24 -11.25 -14.58
CA PHE A 91 0.07 -10.44 -14.77
C PHE A 91 0.37 -9.32 -15.78
N LYS A 92 -0.48 -9.16 -16.77
CA LYS A 92 -0.28 -8.16 -17.82
C LYS A 92 -1.04 -6.88 -17.48
N ILE A 93 -0.31 -5.88 -17.02
CA ILE A 93 -0.85 -4.55 -16.74
C ILE A 93 -0.83 -3.71 -18.01
N SER A 94 -1.87 -2.94 -18.27
CA SER A 94 -1.90 -2.05 -19.42
C SER A 94 -0.85 -0.94 -19.29
N LYS A 95 -0.27 -0.51 -20.41
CA LYS A 95 0.69 0.60 -20.41
C LYS A 95 0.09 1.90 -19.88
N ASN A 96 -1.19 2.13 -20.11
CA ASN A 96 -1.89 3.32 -19.63
C ASN A 96 -2.07 3.28 -18.10
N THR A 97 -2.42 2.12 -17.53
CA THR A 97 -2.51 1.94 -16.08
C THR A 97 -1.14 2.15 -15.41
N LEU A 98 -0.05 1.64 -16.01
CA LEU A 98 1.30 1.88 -15.50
C LEU A 98 1.66 3.37 -15.49
N LYS A 99 1.44 4.09 -16.60
CA LYS A 99 1.70 5.53 -16.67
C LYS A 99 0.86 6.33 -15.67
N GLN A 100 -0.41 5.96 -15.51
CA GLN A 100 -1.27 6.60 -14.54
C GLN A 100 -0.78 6.35 -13.11
N GLY A 101 -0.35 5.13 -12.80
CA GLY A 101 0.24 4.79 -11.51
C GLY A 101 1.53 5.57 -11.22
N GLU A 102 2.44 5.65 -12.17
CA GLU A 102 3.67 6.44 -12.06
C GLU A 102 3.39 7.92 -11.80
N SER A 103 2.48 8.54 -12.57
CA SER A 103 2.12 9.94 -12.41
C SER A 103 1.44 10.21 -11.05
N THR A 104 0.57 9.31 -10.62
CA THR A 104 -0.11 9.42 -9.32
C THR A 104 0.89 9.26 -8.18
N LEU A 105 1.81 8.30 -8.29
CA LEU A 105 2.86 8.08 -7.30
C LEU A 105 3.76 9.32 -7.17
N GLN A 106 4.15 9.92 -8.29
CA GLN A 106 4.96 11.14 -8.28
C GLN A 106 4.26 12.28 -7.55
N LEU A 107 2.99 12.56 -7.87
CA LEU A 107 2.19 13.60 -7.19
C LEU A 107 2.03 13.29 -5.69
N TRP A 108 1.86 12.03 -5.32
CA TRP A 108 1.76 11.61 -3.94
C TRP A 108 3.07 11.86 -3.17
N ILE A 109 4.23 11.54 -3.77
CA ILE A 109 5.55 11.82 -3.20
C ILE A 109 5.77 13.32 -3.02
N GLU A 110 5.46 14.13 -4.03
CA GLU A 110 5.56 15.60 -3.95
C GLU A 110 4.72 16.16 -2.80
N ARG A 111 3.52 15.61 -2.58
CA ARG A 111 2.67 15.99 -1.44
C ARG A 111 3.27 15.58 -0.09
N LEU A 112 3.82 14.37 0.02
CA LEU A 112 4.49 13.92 1.24
C LEU A 112 5.69 14.82 1.59
N LEU A 113 6.49 15.20 0.58
CA LEU A 113 7.68 16.03 0.76
C LEU A 113 7.37 17.52 0.95
N SER A 114 6.18 17.97 0.60
CA SER A 114 5.80 19.39 0.71
C SER A 114 5.67 19.90 2.14
N GLY A 115 5.82 19.05 3.15
CA GLY A 115 5.77 19.40 4.57
C GLY A 115 4.42 19.94 5.05
N LYS A 116 3.35 19.79 4.27
CA LYS A 116 2.02 20.23 4.69
C LYS A 116 1.56 19.40 5.90
N PRO A 117 0.91 20.03 6.91
CA PRO A 117 0.54 19.36 8.17
C PRO A 117 -0.49 18.23 8.00
N TYR A 118 -1.02 18.06 6.82
CA TYR A 118 -1.95 17.01 6.45
C TYR A 118 -1.28 16.01 5.49
N GLY A 119 -0.11 15.52 5.87
CA GLY A 119 0.57 14.45 5.13
C GLY A 119 -0.34 13.24 4.99
N ASP A 120 -0.49 12.79 3.76
CA ASP A 120 -1.34 11.63 3.41
C ASP A 120 -0.66 10.29 3.75
N TYR A 121 0.27 10.28 4.69
CA TYR A 121 1.09 9.12 5.07
C TYR A 121 0.26 7.94 5.64
N ASP A 122 -0.91 8.23 6.22
CA ASP A 122 -1.84 7.22 6.75
C ASP A 122 -2.98 6.87 5.79
N HIS A 123 -2.93 7.35 4.54
CA HIS A 123 -3.95 7.09 3.54
C HIS A 123 -3.43 6.18 2.44
N ALA A 124 -4.29 5.26 2.01
CA ALA A 124 -4.14 4.54 0.74
C ALA A 124 -4.85 5.32 -0.38
N ILE A 125 -4.31 5.23 -1.60
CA ILE A 125 -4.95 5.73 -2.82
C ILE A 125 -5.30 4.52 -3.67
N LEU A 126 -6.56 4.40 -4.06
CA LEU A 126 -7.07 3.34 -4.92
C LEU A 126 -7.45 3.94 -6.25
N PHE A 127 -7.07 3.31 -7.35
CA PHE A 127 -7.47 3.68 -8.70
C PHE A 127 -8.14 2.50 -9.39
N ASP A 128 -9.40 2.69 -9.76
CA ASP A 128 -10.17 1.76 -10.59
C ASP A 128 -10.10 2.20 -12.05
N ALA A 129 -9.37 1.43 -12.87
CA ALA A 129 -9.21 1.72 -14.29
C ALA A 129 -10.47 1.43 -15.12
N GLN A 130 -11.42 0.64 -14.61
CA GLN A 130 -12.68 0.35 -15.31
C GLN A 130 -13.66 1.53 -15.19
N ASN A 131 -13.74 2.10 -13.99
CA ASN A 131 -14.64 3.23 -13.71
C ASN A 131 -13.94 4.59 -13.82
N LEU A 132 -12.62 4.61 -14.02
CA LEU A 132 -11.77 5.81 -14.03
C LEU A 132 -11.93 6.64 -12.75
N ASP A 133 -12.03 5.96 -11.62
CA ASP A 133 -12.27 6.55 -10.32
C ASP A 133 -11.08 6.43 -9.38
N PHE A 134 -10.91 7.46 -8.53
CA PHE A 134 -9.90 7.51 -7.49
C PHE A 134 -10.57 7.58 -6.12
N GLU A 135 -10.15 6.73 -5.23
CA GLU A 135 -10.57 6.76 -3.84
C GLU A 135 -9.36 6.97 -2.93
N LYS A 136 -9.51 7.83 -1.93
CA LYS A 136 -8.53 8.05 -0.88
C LYS A 136 -9.10 7.55 0.43
N VAL A 137 -8.47 6.53 1.00
CA VAL A 137 -8.94 5.83 2.19
C VAL A 137 -7.94 5.97 3.32
N ARG A 138 -8.40 6.47 4.47
CA ARG A 138 -7.58 6.50 5.68
C ARG A 138 -7.48 5.10 6.29
N ILE A 139 -6.27 4.69 6.61
CA ILE A 139 -5.99 3.41 7.26
C ILE A 139 -5.71 3.66 8.75
N PRO A 140 -6.64 3.34 9.64
CA PRO A 140 -6.41 3.49 11.07
C PRO A 140 -5.49 2.39 11.62
N ASN A 141 -4.88 2.65 12.77
CA ASN A 141 -4.29 1.59 13.58
C ASN A 141 -5.43 0.74 14.15
N ILE A 142 -5.35 -0.57 13.96
CA ILE A 142 -6.39 -1.50 14.41
C ILE A 142 -6.01 -2.02 15.81
N ASN A 143 -6.87 -1.79 16.80
CA ASN A 143 -6.61 -2.14 18.21
C ASN A 143 -6.35 -3.63 18.49
N VAL A 144 -6.71 -4.51 17.56
CA VAL A 144 -6.45 -5.96 17.66
C VAL A 144 -5.30 -6.41 16.79
N CYS A 145 -4.52 -5.47 16.25
CA CYS A 145 -3.35 -5.79 15.44
C CYS A 145 -2.20 -6.18 16.35
N ASN A 146 -1.76 -7.43 16.27
CA ASN A 146 -0.66 -7.97 17.08
C ASN A 146 0.67 -7.24 16.84
N PHE A 147 0.84 -6.58 15.70
CA PHE A 147 2.06 -5.83 15.36
C PHE A 147 2.11 -4.42 15.95
N CYS A 148 0.95 -3.79 16.18
CA CYS A 148 0.89 -2.41 16.66
C CYS A 148 0.87 -2.30 18.19
N PHE A 149 0.57 -3.39 18.87
CA PHE A 149 0.26 -3.40 20.32
C PHE A 149 1.03 -4.49 21.10
N GLU A 150 2.18 -4.92 20.60
CA GLU A 150 3.15 -5.69 21.38
C GLU A 150 3.98 -4.80 22.31
#